data_9d7bedea619955f129849ca6cb53d0c7
#
_entry.id   9d7bedea619955f129849ca6cb53d0c7
#
_cell.length_a   1.000
_cell.length_b   1.000
_cell.length_c   1.000
_cell.angle_alpha   90.00
_cell.angle_beta   90.00
_cell.angle_gamma   90.00
#
_symmetry.space_group_name_H-M   'P 1'
#
loop_
_entity.id
_entity.type
_entity.pdbx_description
1 polymer ?
#
loop_
_entity_poly.entity_id
_entity_poly.type
_entity_poly.pdbx_seq_one_letter_code
_entity_poly.pdbx_strand_id
1 'polypeptide(L)' 'NMEEGQTEGNVRFILYKGDHYHLTIKTAEGHQLWVDTNDVWDKNDIVGIRLMPEDLSITKI' A
#
# COMPACT_ATOMS: atom_id res chain seq x y z
N ASN A 1 18.54 3.76 4.49
CA ASN A 1 18.30 4.01 3.08
C ASN A 1 17.24 3.07 2.53
N MET A 2 16.37 3.64 1.73
CA MET A 2 15.41 2.83 1.00
C MET A 2 16.11 2.12 -0.13
N GLU A 3 15.78 0.87 -0.31
CA GLU A 3 16.29 0.16 -1.47
C GLU A 3 15.62 0.69 -2.71
N GLU A 4 16.28 0.50 -3.84
CA GLU A 4 15.73 0.89 -5.11
C GLU A 4 14.39 0.21 -5.33
N GLY A 5 13.39 0.97 -5.75
CA GLY A 5 12.06 0.44 -5.97
C GLY A 5 11.18 0.39 -4.74
N GLN A 6 11.68 0.89 -3.61
CA GLN A 6 10.89 0.94 -2.37
C GLN A 6 10.55 2.36 -2.00
N THR A 7 9.36 2.52 -1.41
CA THR A 7 8.92 3.80 -0.88
C THR A 7 7.99 3.55 0.29
N GLU A 8 7.71 4.57 1.06
CA GLU A 8 6.75 4.47 2.15
C GLU A 8 5.45 5.13 1.75
N GLY A 9 4.38 4.67 2.37
CA GLY A 9 3.08 5.27 2.15
C GLY A 9 2.17 5.08 3.34
N ASN A 10 1.04 5.77 3.29
CA ASN A 10 -0.01 5.67 4.32
C ASN A 10 -1.27 5.11 3.69
N VAL A 11 -1.94 4.25 4.42
CA VAL A 11 -3.27 3.79 4.01
C VAL A 11 -4.25 4.92 4.28
N ARG A 12 -4.87 5.44 3.23
CA ARG A 12 -5.79 6.58 3.35
C ARG A 12 -7.23 6.14 3.39
N PHE A 13 -7.59 5.17 2.58
CA PHE A 13 -8.96 4.66 2.51
C PHE A 13 -8.94 3.16 2.37
N ILE A 14 -9.95 2.53 2.93
CA ILE A 14 -10.11 1.09 2.86
C ILE A 14 -11.54 0.83 2.41
N LEU A 15 -11.69 0.06 1.34
CA LEU A 15 -12.99 -0.33 0.83
C LEU A 15 -13.06 -1.85 0.76
N TYR A 16 -14.06 -2.40 1.43
CA TYR A 16 -14.27 -3.85 1.41
C TYR A 16 -15.10 -4.23 0.19
N LYS A 17 -14.56 -5.12 -0.63
CA LYS A 17 -15.20 -5.51 -1.89
C LYS A 17 -15.96 -6.83 -1.80
N GLY A 18 -16.08 -7.40 -0.62
CA GLY A 18 -16.78 -8.66 -0.43
C GLY A 18 -15.87 -9.85 -0.22
N ASP A 19 -14.78 -9.92 -0.94
CA ASP A 19 -13.80 -11.00 -0.82
C ASP A 19 -12.38 -10.50 -0.59
N HIS A 20 -12.19 -9.19 -0.66
CA HIS A 20 -10.88 -8.58 -0.44
C HIS A 20 -11.06 -7.12 -0.10
N TYR A 21 -9.97 -6.48 0.28
CA TYR A 21 -9.96 -5.05 0.57
C TYR A 21 -9.24 -4.30 -0.54
N HIS A 22 -9.79 -3.16 -0.87
CA HIS A 22 -9.17 -2.24 -1.83
C HIS A 22 -8.65 -1.06 -1.04
N LEU A 23 -7.34 -0.88 -1.06
CA LEU A 23 -6.69 0.15 -0.27
C LEU A 23 -6.25 1.30 -1.17
N THR A 24 -6.47 2.51 -0.71
CA THR A 24 -5.89 3.69 -1.33
C THR A 24 -4.72 4.13 -0.46
N ILE A 25 -3.55 4.14 -1.04
CA ILE A 25 -2.32 4.45 -0.32
C ILE A 25 -1.70 5.69 -0.93
N LYS A 26 -1.31 6.62 -0.07
CA LYS A 26 -0.61 7.82 -0.52
C LYS A 26 0.84 7.69 -0.12
N THR A 27 1.73 7.83 -1.10
CA THR A 27 3.16 7.69 -0.88
C THR A 27 3.74 8.95 -0.27
N ALA A 28 4.96 8.84 0.25
CA ALA A 28 5.66 9.96 0.83
C ALA A 28 5.91 11.06 -0.21
N GLU A 29 5.91 10.69 -1.48
CA GLU A 29 6.15 11.64 -2.56
C GLU A 29 4.88 12.33 -3.04
N GLY A 30 3.73 11.94 -2.49
CA GLY A 30 2.46 12.55 -2.85
C GLY A 30 1.70 11.82 -3.92
N HIS A 31 2.18 10.67 -4.37
CA HIS A 31 1.47 9.86 -5.34
C HIS A 31 0.44 8.98 -4.66
N GLN A 32 -0.58 8.60 -5.40
CA GLN A 32 -1.58 7.67 -4.91
C GLN A 32 -1.44 6.34 -5.61
N LEU A 33 -1.61 5.28 -4.83
CA LEU A 33 -1.57 3.91 -5.33
C LEU A 33 -2.79 3.17 -4.82
N TRP A 34 -3.23 2.18 -5.57
CA TRP A 34 -4.36 1.33 -5.20
C TRP A 34 -3.88 -0.10 -5.15
N VAL A 35 -4.18 -0.77 -4.04
CA VAL A 35 -3.73 -2.14 -3.82
C VAL A 35 -4.90 -2.98 -3.36
N ASP A 36 -5.08 -4.14 -3.96
CA ASP A 36 -6.06 -5.11 -3.51
C ASP A 36 -5.36 -6.14 -2.63
N THR A 37 -5.94 -6.44 -1.49
CA THR A 37 -5.32 -7.36 -0.54
C THR A 37 -6.40 -8.08 0.26
N ASN A 38 -6.08 -9.28 0.70
CA ASN A 38 -6.96 -10.03 1.59
C ASN A 38 -6.65 -9.77 3.06
N ASP A 39 -5.56 -9.07 3.33
CA ASP A 39 -5.16 -8.76 4.70
C ASP A 39 -5.94 -7.57 5.23
N VAL A 40 -6.12 -7.55 6.54
CA VAL A 40 -6.79 -6.43 7.21
C VAL A 40 -5.75 -5.36 7.51
N TRP A 41 -6.05 -4.14 7.08
CA TRP A 41 -5.20 -2.98 7.31
C TRP A 41 -6.02 -1.91 7.98
N ASP A 42 -5.35 -1.02 8.70
CA ASP A 42 -6.03 0.10 9.35
C ASP A 42 -5.74 1.39 8.60
N LYS A 43 -6.70 2.29 8.66
CA LYS A 43 -6.51 3.62 8.13
C LYS A 43 -5.35 4.29 8.85
N ASN A 44 -4.51 4.96 8.08
CA ASN A 44 -3.30 5.64 8.57
C ASN A 44 -2.15 4.70 8.92
N ASP A 45 -2.28 3.42 8.60
CA ASP A 45 -1.14 2.53 8.72
C ASP A 45 -0.02 2.99 7.80
N ILE A 46 1.20 2.85 8.26
CA ILE A 46 2.37 3.15 7.47
C ILE A 46 2.85 1.84 6.86
N VAL A 47 3.03 1.85 5.56
CA VAL A 47 3.42 0.65 4.84
C VAL A 47 4.66 0.93 4.00
N GLY A 48 5.47 -0.10 3.83
CA GLY A 48 6.55 -0.08 2.87
C GLY A 48 6.02 -0.62 1.55
N ILE A 49 6.27 0.08 0.48
CA ILE A 49 5.79 -0.28 -0.85
C ILE A 49 6.97 -0.70 -1.68
N ARG A 50 6.92 -1.90 -2.22
CA ARG A 50 7.95 -2.39 -3.12
C ARG A 50 7.34 -2.53 -4.50
N LEU A 51 7.89 -1.79 -5.45
CA LEU A 51 7.45 -1.86 -6.83
C LEU A 51 8.33 -2.87 -7.56
N MET A 52 7.73 -3.97 -7.93
CA MET A 52 8.40 -5.04 -8.65
C MET A 52 7.94 -5.00 -10.11
N PRO A 53 8.78 -5.43 -11.05
CA PRO A 53 8.36 -5.42 -12.45
C PRO A 53 7.09 -6.18 -12.73
N GLU A 54 6.81 -7.20 -11.93
CA GLU A 54 5.67 -8.08 -12.16
C GLU A 54 4.58 -7.92 -11.13
N ASP A 55 4.84 -7.17 -10.06
CA ASP A 55 3.93 -7.18 -8.94
C ASP A 55 4.16 -5.98 -8.05
N LEU A 56 3.12 -5.63 -7.31
CA LEU A 56 3.17 -4.57 -6.32
C LEU A 56 2.96 -5.20 -4.96
N SER A 57 3.94 -5.04 -4.07
CA SER A 57 3.86 -5.59 -2.72
C SER A 57 3.86 -4.48 -1.70
N ILE A 58 3.13 -4.68 -0.62
CA ILE A 58 3.17 -3.77 0.52
C ILE A 58 3.47 -4.58 1.77
N THR A 59 4.18 -3.93 2.69
CA THR A 59 4.53 -4.53 3.97
C THR A 59 4.26 -3.52 5.07
N LYS A 60 3.66 -3.99 6.14
CA LYS A 60 3.38 -3.13 7.28
C LYS A 60 4.69 -2.80 8.02
N ILE A 61 4.85 -1.55 8.31
CA ILE A 61 6.02 -1.09 9.04
C ILE A 61 5.73 -1.02 10.53
#